data_21c0458466cda08ed947abde952a45a6
#
_entry.id   21c0458466cda08ed947abde952a45a6
#
_cell.length_a   1.000
_cell.length_b   1.000
_cell.length_c   1.000
_cell.angle_alpha   90.00
_cell.angle_beta   90.00
_cell.angle_gamma   90.00
#
_symmetry.space_group_name_H-M   'P 1'
#
loop_
_entity.id
_entity.type
_entity.pdbx_description
1 polymer ?
#
loop_
_entity_poly.entity_id
_entity_poly.type
_entity_poly.pdbx_seq_one_letter_code
_entity_poly.pdbx_strand_id
1 'polypeptide(L)'
;LTEVVGLDADRLYPSVYQDDDEAFNIWNKEVGIPAERIFRFGKEDNFWEHGAGPCGPCSEIYYDRGEKYGTGPEDVMGGEGDRFMEVWNVVFSQFNNDGHGNYTDLIQKNIDTGMGLERLAVVCQDVASLFDVDTNRALMDEEGALAHCRYEEDDKKDVSLRIIADHVKSCTFMASDGIMPSNEGRGYVFRRLLRRAARHGRILGIEGNFMTKLAQVVIDLSKDGYPELEEKKDMILRVIDQEEERFANTIERLGFENVEKQLLSDEILDRKEEILTAELKTK
;
A
#
# COMPACT_ATOMS: atom_id res chain seq x y z
N LEU A 1 -21.02 -0.97 -0.28
CA LEU A 1 -20.45 -2.00 -1.17
C LEU A 1 -21.51 -2.64 -2.05
N THR A 2 -22.63 -3.12 -1.51
CA THR A 2 -23.65 -3.86 -2.28
C THR A 2 -24.53 -2.96 -3.14
N GLU A 3 -25.09 -1.89 -2.59
CA GLU A 3 -26.07 -1.04 -3.28
C GLU A 3 -25.44 -0.10 -4.31
N VAL A 4 -24.26 0.44 -4.02
CA VAL A 4 -23.62 1.46 -4.87
C VAL A 4 -22.56 0.83 -5.77
N VAL A 5 -21.68 -0.01 -5.22
CA VAL A 5 -20.61 -0.68 -5.97
C VAL A 5 -21.12 -1.91 -6.70
N GLY A 6 -22.17 -2.54 -6.19
CA GLY A 6 -22.79 -3.72 -6.81
C GLY A 6 -22.10 -5.04 -6.47
N LEU A 7 -21.30 -5.09 -5.39
CA LEU A 7 -20.68 -6.34 -4.97
C LEU A 7 -21.72 -7.32 -4.43
N ASP A 8 -21.49 -8.60 -4.71
CA ASP A 8 -22.33 -9.69 -4.22
C ASP A 8 -22.23 -9.82 -2.70
N ALA A 9 -23.36 -9.61 -2.00
CA ALA A 9 -23.44 -9.69 -0.55
C ALA A 9 -23.06 -11.07 0.00
N ASP A 10 -23.29 -12.14 -0.76
CA ASP A 10 -22.96 -13.49 -0.33
C ASP A 10 -21.45 -13.79 -0.38
N ARG A 11 -20.69 -12.93 -1.00
CA ARG A 11 -19.23 -12.98 -1.08
C ARG A 11 -18.51 -12.05 -0.12
N LEU A 12 -19.25 -11.29 0.71
CA LEU A 12 -18.69 -10.41 1.73
C LEU A 12 -18.61 -11.14 3.07
N TYR A 13 -17.43 -11.07 3.69
CA TYR A 13 -17.09 -11.74 4.94
C TYR A 13 -16.49 -10.73 5.90
N PRO A 14 -17.20 -10.32 6.98
CA PRO A 14 -16.60 -9.48 8.00
C PRO A 14 -15.72 -10.28 8.94
N SER A 15 -14.64 -9.64 9.41
CA SER A 15 -13.88 -10.06 10.57
C SER A 15 -14.08 -9.12 11.74
N VAL A 16 -13.86 -9.59 12.96
CA VAL A 16 -13.93 -8.81 14.20
C VAL A 16 -12.81 -9.27 15.15
N TYR A 17 -12.40 -8.39 16.04
CA TYR A 17 -11.49 -8.78 17.11
C TYR A 17 -12.11 -9.90 17.97
N GLN A 18 -11.31 -10.87 18.35
CA GLN A 18 -11.76 -12.10 18.99
C GLN A 18 -12.63 -11.87 20.27
N ASP A 19 -12.35 -10.80 21.00
CA ASP A 19 -13.04 -10.46 22.25
C ASP A 19 -14.12 -9.37 22.06
N ASP A 20 -14.37 -8.94 20.80
CA ASP A 20 -15.37 -7.92 20.50
C ASP A 20 -16.73 -8.56 20.16
N ASP A 21 -17.49 -8.89 21.21
CA ASP A 21 -18.84 -9.43 21.05
C ASP A 21 -19.84 -8.37 20.58
N GLU A 22 -19.59 -7.08 20.82
CA GLU A 22 -20.44 -5.98 20.37
C GLU A 22 -20.43 -5.91 18.84
N ALA A 23 -19.24 -5.83 18.22
CA ALA A 23 -19.09 -5.81 16.77
C ALA A 23 -19.65 -7.09 16.11
N PHE A 24 -19.37 -8.27 16.71
CA PHE A 24 -19.94 -9.52 16.21
C PHE A 24 -21.48 -9.51 16.21
N ASN A 25 -22.10 -9.05 17.30
CA ASN A 25 -23.55 -9.00 17.41
C ASN A 25 -24.16 -7.97 16.43
N ILE A 26 -23.50 -6.84 16.18
CA ILE A 26 -23.95 -5.86 15.19
C ILE A 26 -23.97 -6.51 13.81
N TRP A 27 -22.87 -7.14 13.38
CA TRP A 27 -22.82 -7.84 12.10
C TRP A 27 -23.89 -8.93 11.97
N ASN A 28 -24.07 -9.74 13.03
CA ASN A 28 -24.98 -10.88 12.99
C ASN A 28 -26.46 -10.48 13.11
N LYS A 29 -26.80 -9.62 14.10
CA LYS A 29 -28.20 -9.35 14.46
C LYS A 29 -28.77 -8.12 13.80
N GLU A 30 -27.97 -7.09 13.57
CA GLU A 30 -28.44 -5.83 12.99
C GLU A 30 -28.22 -5.77 11.48
N VAL A 31 -27.04 -6.17 11.02
CA VAL A 31 -26.72 -6.24 9.58
C VAL A 31 -27.28 -7.51 8.94
N GLY A 32 -27.42 -8.60 9.73
CA GLY A 32 -28.02 -9.86 9.27
C GLY A 32 -27.03 -10.83 8.60
N ILE A 33 -25.72 -10.67 8.82
CA ILE A 33 -24.72 -11.62 8.32
C ILE A 33 -24.80 -12.93 9.13
N PRO A 34 -24.89 -14.11 8.51
CA PRO A 34 -24.84 -15.39 9.19
C PRO A 34 -23.58 -15.54 10.05
N ALA A 35 -23.72 -16.10 11.25
CA ALA A 35 -22.62 -16.19 12.21
C ALA A 35 -21.40 -16.96 11.67
N GLU A 36 -21.62 -17.96 10.82
CA GLU A 36 -20.58 -18.75 10.16
C GLU A 36 -19.78 -17.95 9.09
N ARG A 37 -20.24 -16.76 8.74
CA ARG A 37 -19.53 -15.84 7.81
C ARG A 37 -18.83 -14.71 8.53
N ILE A 38 -18.88 -14.65 9.87
CA ILE A 38 -18.21 -13.64 10.69
C ILE A 38 -17.00 -14.29 11.35
N PHE A 39 -15.81 -13.83 11.02
CA PHE A 39 -14.56 -14.42 11.49
C PHE A 39 -14.02 -13.63 12.69
N ARG A 40 -13.42 -14.35 13.64
CA ARG A 40 -12.78 -13.73 14.81
C ARG A 40 -11.28 -13.92 14.71
N PHE A 41 -10.55 -12.79 14.66
CA PHE A 41 -9.10 -12.81 14.58
C PHE A 41 -8.46 -12.17 15.81
N GLY A 42 -7.19 -12.43 16.00
CA GLY A 42 -6.39 -11.93 17.10
C GLY A 42 -6.04 -10.47 17.00
N LYS A 43 -5.13 -10.07 17.88
CA LYS A 43 -4.64 -8.70 17.94
C LYS A 43 -3.79 -8.33 16.71
N GLU A 44 -3.21 -9.29 16.04
CA GLU A 44 -2.37 -9.08 14.87
C GLU A 44 -3.20 -8.55 13.69
N ASP A 45 -4.45 -8.99 13.55
CA ASP A 45 -5.31 -8.64 12.42
C ASP A 45 -6.38 -7.59 12.81
N ASN A 46 -7.13 -7.84 13.90
CA ASN A 46 -8.30 -7.02 14.23
C ASN A 46 -8.11 -6.13 15.47
N PHE A 47 -6.91 -5.64 15.73
CA PHE A 47 -6.65 -4.61 16.73
C PHE A 47 -5.56 -3.64 16.26
N TRP A 48 -5.86 -2.36 16.27
CA TRP A 48 -4.89 -1.35 15.86
C TRP A 48 -4.30 -0.63 17.08
N GLU A 49 -3.01 -0.38 17.04
CA GLU A 49 -2.28 0.48 17.98
C GLU A 49 -1.00 1.01 17.33
N HIS A 50 -0.60 2.20 17.70
CA HIS A 50 0.65 2.79 17.23
C HIS A 50 1.39 3.47 18.39
N GLY A 51 2.17 2.69 19.15
CA GLY A 51 2.86 3.15 20.34
C GLY A 51 1.88 3.59 21.44
N ALA A 52 2.22 4.66 22.16
CA ALA A 52 1.34 5.26 23.16
C ALA A 52 0.27 6.14 22.50
N GLY A 53 -0.96 6.05 22.97
CA GLY A 53 -2.08 6.86 22.48
C GLY A 53 -3.35 6.06 22.22
N PRO A 54 -4.30 6.63 21.47
CA PRO A 54 -5.55 5.97 21.11
C PRO A 54 -5.30 4.65 20.38
N CYS A 55 -6.11 3.63 20.72
CA CYS A 55 -6.05 2.32 20.10
C CYS A 55 -7.39 1.59 20.28
N GLY A 56 -7.54 0.42 19.67
CA GLY A 56 -8.75 -0.39 19.86
C GLY A 56 -8.92 -1.49 18.82
N PRO A 57 -9.99 -2.26 18.92
CA PRO A 57 -10.32 -3.28 17.95
C PRO A 57 -10.67 -2.67 16.60
N CYS A 58 -10.62 -3.48 15.57
CA CYS A 58 -11.14 -3.13 14.25
C CYS A 58 -11.96 -4.30 13.67
N SER A 59 -12.76 -3.96 12.68
CA SER A 59 -13.54 -4.91 11.90
C SER A 59 -13.24 -4.69 10.43
N GLU A 60 -12.84 -5.74 9.73
CA GLU A 60 -12.49 -5.69 8.33
C GLU A 60 -13.56 -6.36 7.49
N ILE A 61 -13.68 -5.94 6.25
CA ILE A 61 -14.59 -6.55 5.28
C ILE A 61 -13.74 -7.15 4.16
N TYR A 62 -13.81 -8.46 4.04
CA TYR A 62 -13.17 -9.23 2.98
C TYR A 62 -14.16 -9.58 1.87
N TYR A 63 -13.67 -9.68 0.66
CA TYR A 63 -14.42 -10.18 -0.48
C TYR A 63 -13.82 -11.51 -0.97
N ASP A 64 -14.65 -12.56 -1.04
CA ASP A 64 -14.25 -13.83 -1.65
C ASP A 64 -14.23 -13.69 -3.17
N ARG A 65 -13.05 -13.64 -3.73
CA ARG A 65 -12.82 -13.52 -5.19
C ARG A 65 -13.09 -14.83 -5.94
N GLY A 66 -13.31 -15.92 -5.20
CA GLY A 66 -13.63 -17.24 -5.71
C GLY A 66 -12.40 -18.13 -5.93
N GLU A 67 -12.67 -19.41 -6.18
CA GLU A 67 -11.66 -20.46 -6.29
C GLU A 67 -10.65 -20.28 -7.42
N LYS A 68 -10.96 -19.45 -8.42
CA LYS A 68 -10.01 -19.12 -9.50
C LYS A 68 -8.79 -18.36 -9.02
N TYR A 69 -8.86 -17.73 -7.84
CA TYR A 69 -7.75 -17.00 -7.22
C TYR A 69 -7.04 -17.80 -6.14
N GLY A 70 -7.42 -19.04 -5.91
CA GLY A 70 -6.74 -19.96 -5.03
C GLY A 70 -7.65 -20.93 -4.31
N THR A 71 -7.11 -22.11 -4.04
CA THR A 71 -7.76 -23.19 -3.28
C THR A 71 -6.78 -23.87 -2.32
N GLY A 72 -5.62 -23.25 -2.10
CA GLY A 72 -4.58 -23.75 -1.20
C GLY A 72 -4.91 -23.52 0.27
N PRO A 73 -4.10 -24.00 1.19
CA PRO A 73 -4.28 -23.78 2.62
C PRO A 73 -4.14 -22.30 3.03
N GLU A 74 -3.47 -21.49 2.22
CA GLU A 74 -3.32 -20.04 2.37
C GLU A 74 -4.56 -19.25 1.91
N ASP A 75 -5.44 -19.85 1.08
CA ASP A 75 -6.59 -19.20 0.46
C ASP A 75 -7.85 -19.32 1.34
N VAL A 76 -7.69 -18.97 2.60
CA VAL A 76 -8.76 -18.95 3.61
C VAL A 76 -8.91 -17.53 4.17
N MET A 77 -10.01 -17.28 4.86
CA MET A 77 -10.20 -15.99 5.56
C MET A 77 -9.07 -15.72 6.55
N GLY A 78 -8.43 -14.55 6.43
CA GLY A 78 -7.25 -14.15 7.21
C GLY A 78 -5.95 -14.84 6.79
N GLY A 79 -5.95 -15.60 5.69
CA GLY A 79 -4.75 -16.22 5.13
C GLY A 79 -3.99 -15.27 4.18
N GLU A 80 -2.80 -15.69 3.78
CA GLU A 80 -1.88 -14.91 2.89
C GLU A 80 -2.21 -15.07 1.39
N GLY A 81 -3.26 -15.86 1.07
CA GLY A 81 -3.62 -16.14 -0.32
C GLY A 81 -4.43 -15.01 -0.97
N ASP A 82 -4.59 -15.13 -2.30
CA ASP A 82 -5.23 -14.08 -3.12
C ASP A 82 -6.76 -14.17 -3.18
N ARG A 83 -7.37 -15.22 -2.63
CA ARG A 83 -8.82 -15.46 -2.71
C ARG A 83 -9.63 -14.46 -1.89
N PHE A 84 -9.28 -14.27 -0.62
CA PHE A 84 -10.00 -13.38 0.29
C PHE A 84 -9.26 -12.05 0.39
N MET A 85 -9.80 -11.02 -0.23
CA MET A 85 -9.19 -9.69 -0.24
C MET A 85 -9.92 -8.76 0.72
N GLU A 86 -9.18 -8.23 1.70
CA GLU A 86 -9.66 -7.15 2.53
C GLU A 86 -9.89 -5.90 1.67
N VAL A 87 -11.11 -5.39 1.66
CA VAL A 87 -11.49 -4.21 0.88
C VAL A 87 -11.80 -3.01 1.75
N TRP A 88 -12.17 -3.21 3.01
CA TRP A 88 -12.53 -2.12 3.92
C TRP A 88 -12.18 -2.44 5.36
N ASN A 89 -11.71 -1.45 6.12
CA ASN A 89 -11.43 -1.54 7.54
C ASN A 89 -12.26 -0.51 8.30
N VAL A 90 -12.93 -0.94 9.38
CA VAL A 90 -13.68 -0.11 10.33
C VAL A 90 -12.95 -0.14 11.66
N VAL A 91 -12.40 0.97 12.07
CA VAL A 91 -11.47 1.10 13.21
C VAL A 91 -12.18 1.72 14.39
N PHE A 92 -12.10 1.09 15.55
CA PHE A 92 -12.71 1.56 16.79
C PHE A 92 -11.65 2.10 17.75
N SER A 93 -11.62 3.42 17.95
CA SER A 93 -10.78 4.03 18.99
C SER A 93 -11.52 3.98 20.32
N GLN A 94 -11.22 2.98 21.14
CA GLN A 94 -11.91 2.74 22.41
C GLN A 94 -11.01 2.92 23.62
N PHE A 95 -9.71 2.71 23.46
CA PHE A 95 -8.74 2.69 24.54
C PHE A 95 -7.62 3.69 24.31
N ASN A 96 -6.93 4.02 25.40
CA ASN A 96 -5.65 4.73 25.37
C ASN A 96 -4.58 3.78 25.91
N ASN A 97 -3.56 3.50 25.10
CA ASN A 97 -2.37 2.74 25.48
C ASN A 97 -1.33 3.69 26.10
N ASP A 98 -0.79 3.36 27.26
CA ASP A 98 0.27 4.13 27.94
C ASP A 98 1.68 3.90 27.36
N GLY A 99 1.81 3.06 26.32
CA GLY A 99 3.07 2.65 25.72
C GLY A 99 3.79 1.50 26.45
N HIS A 100 3.19 1.00 27.53
CA HIS A 100 3.70 -0.14 28.32
C HIS A 100 2.74 -1.34 28.30
N GLY A 101 1.72 -1.28 27.43
CA GLY A 101 0.73 -2.33 27.29
C GLY A 101 -0.45 -2.25 28.28
N ASN A 102 -0.61 -1.14 29.00
CA ASN A 102 -1.79 -0.91 29.83
C ASN A 102 -2.80 -0.06 29.05
N TYR A 103 -4.04 -0.52 29.04
CA TYR A 103 -5.14 0.13 28.30
C TYR A 103 -6.14 0.71 29.30
N THR A 104 -6.55 1.94 29.05
CA THR A 104 -7.64 2.61 29.76
C THR A 104 -8.70 3.06 28.77
N ASP A 105 -9.97 3.02 29.17
CA ASP A 105 -11.06 3.45 28.32
C ASP A 105 -10.94 4.93 27.94
N LEU A 106 -11.18 5.25 26.67
CA LEU A 106 -11.35 6.63 26.23
C LEU A 106 -12.68 7.20 26.76
N ILE A 107 -12.68 8.46 27.19
CA ILE A 107 -13.90 9.17 27.62
C ILE A 107 -14.92 9.21 26.45
N GLN A 108 -14.43 9.38 25.24
CA GLN A 108 -15.25 9.36 24.03
C GLN A 108 -14.68 8.29 23.08
N LYS A 109 -15.50 7.30 22.76
CA LYS A 109 -15.21 6.31 21.71
C LYS A 109 -15.40 6.96 20.34
N ASN A 110 -14.57 6.61 19.38
CA ASN A 110 -14.64 7.11 18.02
C ASN A 110 -14.56 5.92 17.05
N ILE A 111 -15.16 6.11 15.87
CA ILE A 111 -15.07 5.19 14.75
C ILE A 111 -14.40 5.95 13.61
N ASP A 112 -13.43 5.32 12.98
CA ASP A 112 -12.83 5.75 11.72
C ASP A 112 -12.92 4.61 10.71
N THR A 113 -12.72 4.90 9.43
CA THR A 113 -12.81 3.87 8.40
C THR A 113 -11.84 4.16 7.28
N GLY A 114 -11.27 3.10 6.71
CA GLY A 114 -10.38 3.17 5.58
C GLY A 114 -10.68 2.08 4.55
N MET A 115 -10.57 2.44 3.26
CA MET A 115 -10.77 1.52 2.16
C MET A 115 -9.60 1.66 1.17
N GLY A 116 -9.03 0.53 0.76
CA GLY A 116 -8.04 0.51 -0.31
C GLY A 116 -8.70 0.69 -1.67
N LEU A 117 -8.51 1.84 -2.33
CA LEU A 117 -9.10 2.10 -3.65
C LEU A 117 -8.67 1.04 -4.67
N GLU A 118 -7.40 0.71 -4.72
CA GLU A 118 -6.86 -0.30 -5.63
C GLU A 118 -7.35 -1.71 -5.29
N ARG A 119 -7.49 -2.05 -4.00
CA ARG A 119 -8.07 -3.35 -3.59
C ARG A 119 -9.53 -3.47 -4.03
N LEU A 120 -10.31 -2.41 -3.86
CA LEU A 120 -11.68 -2.38 -4.36
C LEU A 120 -11.71 -2.47 -5.90
N ALA A 121 -10.82 -1.77 -6.58
CA ALA A 121 -10.71 -1.83 -8.03
C ALA A 121 -10.33 -3.24 -8.53
N VAL A 122 -9.42 -3.95 -7.85
CA VAL A 122 -9.11 -5.37 -8.16
C VAL A 122 -10.37 -6.23 -8.13
N VAL A 123 -11.19 -6.06 -7.11
CA VAL A 123 -12.45 -6.81 -6.97
C VAL A 123 -13.44 -6.44 -8.07
N CYS A 124 -13.63 -5.13 -8.34
CA CYS A 124 -14.58 -4.64 -9.33
C CYS A 124 -14.18 -4.97 -10.77
N GLN A 125 -12.89 -4.93 -11.07
CA GLN A 125 -12.34 -5.23 -12.40
C GLN A 125 -12.05 -6.72 -12.58
N ASP A 126 -12.13 -7.50 -11.50
CA ASP A 126 -11.89 -8.95 -11.49
C ASP A 126 -10.52 -9.33 -12.08
N VAL A 127 -9.49 -8.58 -11.71
CA VAL A 127 -8.09 -8.75 -12.13
C VAL A 127 -7.26 -9.49 -11.09
N ALA A 128 -6.09 -10.00 -11.47
CA ALA A 128 -5.29 -10.86 -10.59
C ALA A 128 -4.67 -10.10 -9.41
N SER A 129 -4.09 -8.95 -9.66
CA SER A 129 -3.33 -8.18 -8.67
C SER A 129 -3.64 -6.68 -8.71
N LEU A 130 -3.13 -5.95 -7.72
CA LEU A 130 -3.16 -4.48 -7.69
C LEU A 130 -2.49 -3.84 -8.91
N PHE A 131 -1.53 -4.53 -9.50
CA PHE A 131 -0.79 -4.06 -10.66
C PHE A 131 -1.55 -4.24 -11.97
N ASP A 132 -2.58 -5.07 -11.98
CA ASP A 132 -3.43 -5.32 -13.15
C ASP A 132 -4.64 -4.37 -13.22
N VAL A 133 -4.85 -3.56 -12.17
CA VAL A 133 -5.85 -2.49 -12.18
C VAL A 133 -5.52 -1.47 -13.27
N ASP A 134 -6.53 -0.98 -13.96
CA ASP A 134 -6.40 -0.11 -15.14
C ASP A 134 -5.43 1.05 -14.97
N THR A 135 -5.48 1.75 -13.84
CA THR A 135 -4.59 2.88 -13.53
C THR A 135 -3.13 2.47 -13.37
N ASN A 136 -2.87 1.37 -12.68
CA ASN A 136 -1.51 0.86 -12.50
C ASN A 136 -0.99 0.23 -13.78
N ARG A 137 -1.85 -0.46 -14.54
CA ARG A 137 -1.50 -1.04 -15.83
C ARG A 137 -1.08 0.01 -16.85
N ALA A 138 -1.86 1.11 -16.94
CA ALA A 138 -1.51 2.23 -17.83
C ALA A 138 -0.13 2.83 -17.50
N LEU A 139 0.22 2.92 -16.22
CA LEU A 139 1.54 3.39 -15.79
C LEU A 139 2.64 2.41 -16.19
N MET A 140 2.45 1.11 -15.95
CA MET A 140 3.43 0.08 -16.32
C MET A 140 3.57 -0.10 -17.84
N ASP A 141 2.53 0.15 -18.62
CA ASP A 141 2.60 0.13 -20.08
C ASP A 141 3.49 1.27 -20.60
N GLU A 142 3.42 2.47 -20.00
CA GLU A 142 4.34 3.58 -20.33
C GLU A 142 5.78 3.27 -19.93
N GLU A 143 5.98 2.68 -18.74
CA GLU A 143 7.29 2.21 -18.28
C GLU A 143 7.88 1.16 -19.24
N GLY A 144 7.07 0.19 -19.65
CA GLY A 144 7.43 -0.85 -20.59
C GLY A 144 7.82 -0.28 -21.97
N ALA A 145 7.12 0.75 -22.43
CA ALA A 145 7.47 1.46 -23.65
C ALA A 145 8.86 2.13 -23.56
N LEU A 146 9.18 2.75 -22.40
CA LEU A 146 10.48 3.34 -22.14
C LEU A 146 11.60 2.31 -22.02
N ALA A 147 11.30 1.13 -21.43
CA ALA A 147 12.23 0.04 -21.20
C ALA A 147 12.32 -0.98 -22.36
N HIS A 148 11.54 -0.79 -23.41
CA HIS A 148 11.42 -1.74 -24.54
C HIS A 148 11.08 -3.17 -24.08
N CYS A 149 10.16 -3.30 -23.11
CA CYS A 149 9.64 -4.57 -22.62
C CYS A 149 8.13 -4.48 -22.35
N ARG A 150 7.51 -5.60 -22.05
CA ARG A 150 6.10 -5.65 -21.63
C ARG A 150 5.98 -6.34 -20.31
N TYR A 151 5.03 -5.90 -19.51
CA TYR A 151 4.64 -6.58 -18.28
C TYR A 151 4.10 -7.98 -18.60
N GLU A 152 4.42 -8.97 -17.76
CA GLU A 152 4.10 -10.39 -17.91
C GLU A 152 4.91 -11.15 -18.99
N GLU A 153 6.01 -10.58 -19.50
CA GLU A 153 6.94 -11.29 -20.40
C GLU A 153 8.16 -11.86 -19.66
N ASP A 154 8.56 -11.28 -18.53
CA ASP A 154 9.75 -11.66 -17.77
C ASP A 154 9.59 -11.29 -16.30
N ASP A 155 9.49 -12.30 -15.41
CA ASP A 155 9.27 -12.14 -13.97
C ASP A 155 10.24 -11.15 -13.30
N LYS A 156 11.50 -11.10 -13.74
CA LYS A 156 12.50 -10.19 -13.15
C LYS A 156 12.27 -8.74 -13.58
N LYS A 157 11.86 -8.54 -14.83
CA LYS A 157 11.47 -7.22 -15.32
C LYS A 157 10.18 -6.76 -14.67
N ASP A 158 9.22 -7.67 -14.48
CA ASP A 158 7.95 -7.39 -13.83
C ASP A 158 8.11 -6.86 -12.40
N VAL A 159 9.03 -7.43 -11.64
CA VAL A 159 9.38 -6.90 -10.31
C VAL A 159 9.84 -5.44 -10.40
N SER A 160 10.67 -5.12 -11.39
CA SER A 160 11.16 -3.74 -11.57
C SER A 160 10.04 -2.79 -12.01
N LEU A 161 9.18 -3.20 -12.93
CA LEU A 161 8.01 -2.41 -13.36
C LEU A 161 7.08 -2.12 -12.19
N ARG A 162 6.73 -3.13 -11.37
CA ARG A 162 5.89 -2.95 -10.19
C ARG A 162 6.49 -1.98 -9.17
N ILE A 163 7.80 -2.07 -8.94
CA ILE A 163 8.50 -1.16 -8.01
C ILE A 163 8.47 0.27 -8.53
N ILE A 164 8.72 0.48 -9.82
CA ILE A 164 8.71 1.82 -10.41
C ILE A 164 7.29 2.41 -10.32
N ALA A 165 6.27 1.67 -10.75
CA ALA A 165 4.87 2.12 -10.73
C ALA A 165 4.43 2.56 -9.34
N ASP A 166 4.64 1.71 -8.32
CA ASP A 166 4.30 1.99 -6.94
C ASP A 166 5.02 3.23 -6.40
N HIS A 167 6.33 3.32 -6.64
CA HIS A 167 7.14 4.39 -6.08
C HIS A 167 6.94 5.73 -6.78
N VAL A 168 6.75 5.75 -8.12
CA VAL A 168 6.45 7.00 -8.83
C VAL A 168 5.12 7.56 -8.40
N LYS A 169 4.08 6.71 -8.28
CA LYS A 169 2.77 7.13 -7.77
C LYS A 169 2.90 7.72 -6.38
N SER A 170 3.53 7.01 -5.45
CA SER A 170 3.77 7.48 -4.09
C SER A 170 4.53 8.82 -4.05
N CYS A 171 5.62 8.95 -4.80
CA CYS A 171 6.40 10.17 -4.87
C CYS A 171 5.61 11.36 -5.46
N THR A 172 4.76 11.13 -6.45
CA THR A 172 3.91 12.16 -7.06
C THR A 172 2.94 12.75 -6.04
N PHE A 173 2.25 11.89 -5.28
CA PHE A 173 1.33 12.33 -4.21
C PHE A 173 2.07 12.97 -3.04
N MET A 174 3.19 12.40 -2.58
CA MET A 174 4.01 13.00 -1.53
C MET A 174 4.50 14.41 -1.90
N ALA A 175 4.92 14.62 -3.14
CA ALA A 175 5.32 15.94 -3.62
C ALA A 175 4.13 16.91 -3.64
N SER A 176 2.94 16.47 -4.05
CA SER A 176 1.72 17.28 -3.99
C SER A 176 1.37 17.70 -2.57
N ASP A 177 1.61 16.82 -1.58
CA ASP A 177 1.42 17.10 -0.15
C ASP A 177 2.52 17.99 0.46
N GLY A 178 3.47 18.44 -0.37
CA GLY A 178 4.55 19.35 0.06
C GLY A 178 5.73 18.66 0.74
N ILE A 179 5.84 17.32 0.62
CA ILE A 179 6.99 16.59 1.14
C ILE A 179 8.14 16.73 0.15
N MET A 180 9.26 17.28 0.63
CA MET A 180 10.48 17.49 -0.17
C MET A 180 11.53 16.43 0.16
N PRO A 181 12.32 15.94 -0.85
CA PRO A 181 13.42 15.03 -0.59
C PRO A 181 14.42 15.59 0.40
N SER A 182 14.72 14.84 1.46
CA SER A 182 15.67 15.25 2.50
C SER A 182 16.45 14.04 3.06
N ASN A 183 17.30 14.28 4.05
CA ASN A 183 18.07 13.23 4.72
C ASN A 183 17.36 12.65 5.97
N GLU A 184 16.24 13.24 6.38
CA GLU A 184 15.55 12.90 7.62
C GLU A 184 14.03 12.89 7.45
N GLY A 185 13.34 12.15 8.32
CA GLY A 185 11.89 12.11 8.40
C GLY A 185 11.21 11.68 7.10
N ARG A 186 10.04 12.25 6.81
CA ARG A 186 9.25 11.91 5.62
C ARG A 186 9.97 12.18 4.30
N GLY A 187 10.80 13.21 4.24
CA GLY A 187 11.59 13.54 3.06
C GLY A 187 12.68 12.51 2.75
N TYR A 188 13.20 11.82 3.76
CA TYR A 188 14.10 10.68 3.57
C TYR A 188 13.38 9.52 2.89
N VAL A 189 12.15 9.20 3.33
CA VAL A 189 11.33 8.14 2.70
C VAL A 189 11.06 8.49 1.24
N PHE A 190 10.63 9.72 0.94
CA PHE A 190 10.44 10.21 -0.43
C PHE A 190 11.69 9.95 -1.29
N ARG A 191 12.84 10.43 -0.81
CA ARG A 191 14.12 10.32 -1.53
C ARG A 191 14.53 8.87 -1.77
N ARG A 192 14.30 8.00 -0.80
CA ARG A 192 14.59 6.57 -0.89
C ARG A 192 13.71 5.88 -1.93
N LEU A 193 12.40 6.12 -1.93
CA LEU A 193 11.46 5.57 -2.92
C LEU A 193 11.85 6.00 -4.34
N LEU A 194 12.10 7.29 -4.54
CA LEU A 194 12.47 7.82 -5.86
C LEU A 194 13.78 7.21 -6.37
N ARG A 195 14.81 7.12 -5.53
CA ARG A 195 16.09 6.52 -5.90
C ARG A 195 15.99 5.03 -6.18
N ARG A 196 15.12 4.32 -5.45
CA ARG A 196 14.85 2.91 -5.71
C ARG A 196 14.18 2.73 -7.06
N ALA A 197 13.18 3.54 -7.41
CA ALA A 197 12.56 3.53 -8.73
C ALA A 197 13.56 3.85 -9.84
N ALA A 198 14.37 4.91 -9.68
CA ALA A 198 15.40 5.28 -10.65
C ALA A 198 16.45 4.17 -10.86
N ARG A 199 16.83 3.44 -9.78
CA ARG A 199 17.70 2.25 -9.87
C ARG A 199 17.05 1.16 -10.72
N HIS A 200 15.78 0.84 -10.48
CA HIS A 200 15.06 -0.17 -11.26
C HIS A 200 14.91 0.22 -12.73
N GLY A 201 14.73 1.51 -13.03
CA GLY A 201 14.78 2.00 -14.42
C GLY A 201 16.11 1.70 -15.10
N ARG A 202 17.24 1.90 -14.40
CA ARG A 202 18.57 1.54 -14.94
C ARG A 202 18.72 0.02 -15.14
N ILE A 203 18.18 -0.81 -14.24
CA ILE A 203 18.18 -2.28 -14.41
C ILE A 203 17.38 -2.68 -15.64
N LEU A 204 16.27 -2.00 -15.92
CA LEU A 204 15.48 -2.19 -17.15
C LEU A 204 16.13 -1.63 -18.42
N GLY A 205 17.24 -0.88 -18.30
CA GLY A 205 17.93 -0.28 -19.42
C GLY A 205 17.37 1.06 -19.88
N ILE A 206 16.53 1.72 -19.07
CA ILE A 206 16.02 3.07 -19.38
C ILE A 206 17.18 4.07 -19.28
N GLU A 207 17.41 4.81 -20.35
CA GLU A 207 18.45 5.83 -20.43
C GLU A 207 17.90 7.21 -20.03
N GLY A 208 18.74 8.01 -19.35
CA GLY A 208 18.39 9.37 -18.93
C GLY A 208 17.38 9.43 -17.79
N ASN A 209 16.81 10.62 -17.56
CA ASN A 209 15.73 10.82 -16.60
C ASN A 209 14.38 10.43 -17.22
N PHE A 210 13.56 9.71 -16.49
CA PHE A 210 12.28 9.18 -16.98
C PHE A 210 11.13 9.38 -16.00
N MET A 211 11.44 9.60 -14.72
CA MET A 211 10.45 9.65 -13.64
C MET A 211 9.40 10.76 -13.83
N THR A 212 9.78 11.88 -14.43
CA THR A 212 8.85 12.98 -14.70
C THR A 212 7.79 12.63 -15.74
N LYS A 213 8.12 11.78 -16.73
CA LYS A 213 7.15 11.29 -17.71
C LYS A 213 6.10 10.42 -17.03
N LEU A 214 6.54 9.53 -16.14
CA LEU A 214 5.66 8.65 -15.37
C LEU A 214 4.82 9.43 -14.35
N ALA A 215 5.42 10.41 -13.66
CA ALA A 215 4.69 11.30 -12.76
C ALA A 215 3.58 12.08 -13.50
N GLN A 216 3.83 12.47 -14.75
CA GLN A 216 2.80 13.08 -15.59
C GLN A 216 1.64 12.12 -15.86
N VAL A 217 1.92 10.85 -16.14
CA VAL A 217 0.86 9.82 -16.30
C VAL A 217 0.05 9.68 -15.02
N VAL A 218 0.70 9.63 -13.85
CA VAL A 218 0.02 9.58 -12.54
C VAL A 218 -0.92 10.79 -12.36
N ILE A 219 -0.43 11.99 -12.68
CA ILE A 219 -1.23 13.23 -12.59
C ILE A 219 -2.45 13.13 -13.52
N ASP A 220 -2.24 12.75 -14.78
CA ASP A 220 -3.31 12.67 -15.77
C ASP A 220 -4.38 11.63 -15.43
N LEU A 221 -4.00 10.53 -14.83
CA LEU A 221 -4.92 9.48 -14.38
C LEU A 221 -5.67 9.83 -13.09
N SER A 222 -5.12 10.73 -12.28
CA SER A 222 -5.63 10.97 -10.91
C SER A 222 -6.26 12.35 -10.72
N LYS A 223 -6.05 13.32 -11.62
CA LYS A 223 -6.45 14.73 -11.46
C LYS A 223 -7.96 14.96 -11.29
N ASP A 224 -8.79 14.07 -11.78
CA ASP A 224 -10.25 14.21 -11.64
C ASP A 224 -10.70 13.95 -10.20
N GLY A 225 -10.02 13.06 -9.49
CA GLY A 225 -10.23 12.79 -8.07
C GLY A 225 -9.37 13.66 -7.15
N TYR A 226 -8.24 14.14 -7.65
CA TYR A 226 -7.22 14.89 -6.90
C TYR A 226 -6.76 16.11 -7.72
N PRO A 227 -7.60 17.16 -7.84
CA PRO A 227 -7.33 18.33 -8.70
C PRO A 227 -6.03 19.07 -8.30
N GLU A 228 -5.61 18.99 -7.05
CA GLU A 228 -4.35 19.54 -6.56
C GLU A 228 -3.10 18.99 -7.27
N LEU A 229 -3.18 17.80 -7.85
CA LEU A 229 -2.09 17.24 -8.65
C LEU A 229 -1.84 18.07 -9.91
N GLU A 230 -2.89 18.48 -10.61
CA GLU A 230 -2.79 19.35 -11.79
C GLU A 230 -2.40 20.78 -11.38
N GLU A 231 -2.98 21.33 -10.30
CA GLU A 231 -2.66 22.67 -9.80
C GLU A 231 -1.16 22.81 -9.43
N LYS A 232 -0.56 21.75 -8.86
CA LYS A 232 0.83 21.73 -8.40
C LYS A 232 1.79 21.03 -9.35
N LYS A 233 1.34 20.65 -10.54
CA LYS A 233 2.07 19.86 -11.52
C LYS A 233 3.50 20.32 -11.74
N ASP A 234 3.71 21.60 -12.05
CA ASP A 234 5.05 22.14 -12.34
C ASP A 234 6.00 21.98 -11.15
N MET A 235 5.49 22.10 -9.94
CA MET A 235 6.27 21.93 -8.71
C MET A 235 6.59 20.46 -8.51
N ILE A 236 5.61 19.55 -8.66
CA ILE A 236 5.77 18.09 -8.52
C ILE A 236 6.85 17.59 -9.49
N LEU A 237 6.70 17.89 -10.77
CA LEU A 237 7.63 17.45 -11.81
C LEU A 237 9.05 17.99 -11.56
N ARG A 238 9.18 19.26 -11.15
CA ARG A 238 10.48 19.86 -10.81
C ARG A 238 11.16 19.17 -9.63
N VAL A 239 10.43 18.83 -8.59
CA VAL A 239 10.98 18.15 -7.40
C VAL A 239 11.49 16.76 -7.76
N ILE A 240 10.72 16.01 -8.55
CA ILE A 240 11.08 14.66 -9.01
C ILE A 240 12.32 14.74 -9.92
N ASP A 241 12.33 15.62 -10.92
CA ASP A 241 13.43 15.79 -11.84
C ASP A 241 14.74 16.13 -11.15
N GLN A 242 14.71 17.09 -10.23
CA GLN A 242 15.90 17.50 -9.48
C GLN A 242 16.51 16.39 -8.63
N GLU A 243 15.68 15.53 -8.01
CA GLU A 243 16.21 14.44 -7.20
C GLU A 243 16.69 13.28 -8.07
N GLU A 244 16.01 13.00 -9.18
CA GLU A 244 16.48 12.02 -10.18
C GLU A 244 17.83 12.43 -10.77
N GLU A 245 18.00 13.70 -11.16
CA GLU A 245 19.28 14.24 -11.65
C GLU A 245 20.40 14.16 -10.60
N ARG A 246 20.11 14.52 -9.35
CA ARG A 246 21.07 14.37 -8.24
C ARG A 246 21.51 12.93 -8.06
N PHE A 247 20.59 11.98 -8.21
CA PHE A 247 20.90 10.57 -8.12
C PHE A 247 21.72 10.08 -9.31
N ALA A 248 21.40 10.49 -10.54
CA ALA A 248 22.17 10.21 -11.75
C ALA A 248 23.62 10.70 -11.59
N ASN A 249 23.83 11.93 -11.16
CA ASN A 249 25.15 12.50 -10.86
C ASN A 249 25.91 11.71 -9.78
N THR A 250 25.19 11.14 -8.79
CA THR A 250 25.80 10.28 -7.77
C THR A 250 26.28 8.96 -8.37
N ILE A 251 25.49 8.36 -9.26
CA ILE A 251 25.85 7.13 -9.97
C ILE A 251 27.07 7.37 -10.89
N GLU A 252 27.09 8.46 -11.62
CA GLU A 252 28.24 8.80 -12.50
C GLU A 252 29.55 8.96 -11.70
N ARG A 253 29.46 9.59 -10.54
CA ARG A 253 30.64 9.81 -9.67
C ARG A 253 31.15 8.56 -8.98
N LEU A 254 30.26 7.70 -8.48
CA LEU A 254 30.61 6.55 -7.62
C LEU A 254 30.59 5.21 -8.37
N GLY A 255 29.97 5.16 -9.53
CA GLY A 255 29.68 3.94 -10.29
C GLY A 255 28.43 3.23 -9.79
N PHE A 256 27.65 2.68 -10.71
CA PHE A 256 26.35 2.04 -10.41
C PHE A 256 26.45 0.90 -9.38
N GLU A 257 27.44 0.00 -9.54
CA GLU A 257 27.64 -1.12 -8.64
C GLU A 257 27.88 -0.72 -7.16
N ASN A 258 28.59 0.40 -6.94
CA ASN A 258 28.87 0.89 -5.61
C ASN A 258 27.64 1.51 -4.95
N VAL A 259 26.86 2.26 -5.73
CA VAL A 259 25.59 2.85 -5.28
C VAL A 259 24.56 1.75 -5.01
N GLU A 260 24.51 0.72 -5.85
CA GLU A 260 23.64 -0.44 -5.66
C GLU A 260 23.95 -1.19 -4.37
N LYS A 261 25.21 -1.47 -4.10
CA LYS A 261 25.64 -2.12 -2.84
C LYS A 261 25.22 -1.31 -1.61
N GLN A 262 25.29 0.01 -1.68
CA GLN A 262 24.89 0.88 -0.58
C GLN A 262 23.37 0.84 -0.37
N LEU A 263 22.57 0.97 -1.44
CA LEU A 263 21.11 0.90 -1.36
C LEU A 263 20.63 -0.46 -0.82
N LEU A 264 21.23 -1.57 -1.28
CA LEU A 264 20.91 -2.91 -0.79
C LEU A 264 21.32 -3.09 0.68
N SER A 265 22.43 -2.49 1.11
CA SER A 265 22.84 -2.49 2.53
C SER A 265 21.84 -1.74 3.39
N ASP A 266 21.37 -0.59 2.94
CA ASP A 266 20.36 0.20 3.64
C ASP A 266 19.02 -0.56 3.73
N GLU A 267 18.58 -1.23 2.65
CA GLU A 267 17.38 -2.09 2.66
C GLU A 267 17.50 -3.29 3.62
N ILE A 268 18.67 -3.89 3.73
CA ILE A 268 18.94 -4.99 4.68
C ILE A 268 18.95 -4.49 6.12
N LEU A 269 19.50 -3.30 6.37
CA LEU A 269 19.52 -2.70 7.69
C LEU A 269 18.10 -2.35 8.16
N ASP A 270 17.28 -1.79 7.30
CA ASP A 270 15.89 -1.48 7.62
C ASP A 270 15.07 -2.73 7.93
N ARG A 271 15.20 -3.80 7.12
CA ARG A 271 14.55 -5.08 7.43
C ARG A 271 15.01 -5.68 8.76
N LYS A 272 16.28 -5.53 9.11
CA LYS A 272 16.79 -5.96 10.42
C LYS A 272 16.21 -5.11 11.56
N GLU A 273 16.05 -3.81 11.38
CA GLU A 273 15.39 -2.95 12.36
C GLU A 273 13.90 -3.31 12.53
N GLU A 274 13.18 -3.59 11.43
CA GLU A 274 11.80 -4.07 11.47
C GLU A 274 11.67 -5.40 12.22
N ILE A 275 12.53 -6.37 11.91
CA ILE A 275 12.55 -7.69 12.58
C ILE A 275 12.90 -7.54 14.06
N LEU A 276 13.94 -6.76 14.40
CA LEU A 276 14.33 -6.49 15.79
C LEU A 276 13.23 -5.78 16.57
N THR A 277 12.53 -4.85 15.93
CA THR A 277 11.41 -4.13 16.55
C THR A 277 10.21 -5.06 16.77
N ALA A 278 9.94 -5.97 15.84
CA ALA A 278 8.91 -7.00 15.99
C ALA A 278 9.28 -8.00 17.10
N GLU A 279 10.55 -8.48 17.16
CA GLU A 279 11.02 -9.38 18.22
C GLU A 279 11.05 -8.75 19.62
N LEU A 280 11.29 -7.43 19.71
CA LEU A 280 11.21 -6.69 20.98
C LEU A 280 9.78 -6.47 21.45
N LYS A 281 8.82 -6.42 20.52
CA LYS A 281 7.39 -6.32 20.84
C LYS A 281 6.77 -7.65 21.26
N THR A 282 7.43 -8.79 20.97
CA THR A 282 6.97 -10.14 21.32
C THR A 282 7.58 -10.69 22.63
N LYS A 283 8.47 -9.95 23.28
CA LYS A 283 9.04 -10.22 24.61
C LYS A 283 8.49 -9.28 25.66
#